data_3434acc6b57ad86eef44ac9dd32bfba2
#
_entry.id   3434acc6b57ad86eef44ac9dd32bfba2
#
_cell.length_a   1.000
_cell.length_b   1.000
_cell.length_c   1.000
_cell.angle_alpha   90.00
_cell.angle_beta   90.00
_cell.angle_gamma   90.00
#
_symmetry.space_group_name_H-M   'P 1'
#
loop_
_entity.id
_entity.type
_entity.pdbx_description
1 polymer ?
#
loop_
_entity_poly.entity_id
_entity_poly.type
_entity_poly.pdbx_seq_one_letter_code
_entity_poly.pdbx_strand_id
1 'polypeptide(L)'
;MVRSKPFRGGRPQAPSAPTRLQLQQLANITDPAEMAPDMESSTRQAALQRRRALTTSGKAAQLDRGSVAAGRVRSRNDAQRPAPSQPGWVRREKAATRSVPFNLSRSSLPITHRRHPLTDAAANGLLQAYEQEIKGRFDRIVPLLQQVSALQHETDFIPQAQRLCRSELGFDLPDHILQRAWVRPLDMRALFAWCVFESHRLFSDRFFQDDPLSGATGSDASREFEQFLLDCGIHLLDLTPCADGRLAHTVAYALRIPFSAVRRRSHAGAMFDVENTVNRWVKTEHRRYREGAPNPSTEPTRYLKVVTYHFSSLDPSHQGCAAHGSNDELAASAGHQRLLDFRESVENSFCCGASVDLLLIGLDTDTDAIRVHPPSRDSEMVLDHWLCARELHAATASMTADQAMAQIAEAVESSAPAPMDAGMVAFLTRLIANNISQIDYVQDLHGGPYPDAGHAERFIGVGIGFKEVHLRNLTYFAHLDTVEEGAPDLDVGVKIFKGLNVARDLPIPIVVRFDYSGRVPGARERAIADCQRVNEAIADRYAALVNEGLLHTCLTIRDRNQTAPAEVVGSTLDPQLPEAH
;
A
#
# COMPACT_ATOMS: atom_id res chain seq x y z
N MET A 1 -51.58 9.04 -53.10
CA MET A 1 -50.98 7.72 -52.78
C MET A 1 -49.51 7.78 -53.09
N VAL A 2 -48.67 8.06 -52.08
CA VAL A 2 -47.22 8.08 -52.23
C VAL A 2 -46.71 6.97 -51.28
N ARG A 3 -46.10 5.92 -51.87
CA ARG A 3 -45.51 4.80 -51.12
C ARG A 3 -44.11 5.20 -50.63
N SER A 4 -43.95 5.32 -49.29
CA SER A 4 -42.65 5.41 -48.65
C SER A 4 -41.93 4.05 -48.61
N LYS A 5 -40.68 4.00 -49.09
CA LYS A 5 -39.80 2.83 -48.98
C LYS A 5 -39.18 2.77 -47.56
N PRO A 6 -39.04 1.58 -46.95
CA PRO A 6 -38.39 1.47 -45.66
C PRO A 6 -36.86 1.62 -45.78
N PHE A 7 -36.28 2.41 -44.87
CA PHE A 7 -34.85 2.56 -44.67
C PHE A 7 -34.27 1.23 -44.13
N ARG A 8 -33.37 0.58 -44.85
CA ARG A 8 -32.57 -0.54 -44.33
C ARG A 8 -31.46 0.03 -43.46
N GLY A 9 -31.58 -0.09 -42.16
CA GLY A 9 -30.50 0.15 -41.20
C GLY A 9 -29.41 -0.88 -41.43
N GLY A 10 -28.22 -0.43 -41.81
CA GLY A 10 -27.02 -1.27 -41.84
C GLY A 10 -26.64 -1.62 -40.39
N ARG A 11 -26.44 -2.92 -40.15
CA ARG A 11 -25.81 -3.36 -38.89
C ARG A 11 -24.39 -2.77 -38.85
N PRO A 12 -23.90 -2.26 -37.69
CA PRO A 12 -22.50 -1.92 -37.54
C PRO A 12 -21.65 -3.17 -37.80
N GLN A 13 -20.69 -3.06 -38.71
CA GLN A 13 -19.70 -4.11 -38.94
C GLN A 13 -18.87 -4.27 -37.64
N ALA A 14 -18.74 -5.50 -37.18
CA ALA A 14 -17.84 -5.84 -36.11
C ALA A 14 -16.40 -5.41 -36.50
N PRO A 15 -15.62 -4.86 -35.55
CA PRO A 15 -14.25 -4.46 -35.80
C PRO A 15 -13.42 -5.66 -36.29
N SER A 16 -12.57 -5.44 -37.29
CA SER A 16 -11.72 -6.47 -37.85
C SER A 16 -10.63 -6.89 -36.87
N ALA A 17 -10.36 -8.20 -36.75
CA ALA A 17 -9.28 -8.75 -35.96
C ALA A 17 -7.93 -8.06 -36.27
N PRO A 18 -7.04 -7.86 -35.27
CA PRO A 18 -5.73 -7.28 -35.48
C PRO A 18 -4.96 -8.08 -36.52
N THR A 19 -4.31 -7.39 -37.43
CA THR A 19 -3.56 -8.03 -38.52
C THR A 19 -2.36 -8.79 -37.93
N ARG A 20 -1.93 -9.85 -38.65
CA ARG A 20 -0.73 -10.62 -38.27
C ARG A 20 0.50 -9.74 -38.07
N LEU A 21 0.55 -8.58 -38.72
CA LEU A 21 1.62 -7.57 -38.58
C LEU A 21 1.55 -6.85 -37.21
N GLN A 22 0.35 -6.52 -36.74
CA GLN A 22 0.15 -5.89 -35.40
C GLN A 22 0.47 -6.86 -34.27
N LEU A 23 0.13 -8.15 -34.43
CA LEU A 23 0.50 -9.19 -33.46
C LEU A 23 2.01 -9.49 -33.49
N GLN A 24 2.69 -9.38 -34.64
CA GLN A 24 4.14 -9.48 -34.74
C GLN A 24 4.84 -8.27 -34.11
N GLN A 25 4.30 -7.07 -34.24
CA GLN A 25 4.83 -5.88 -33.55
C GLN A 25 4.70 -5.99 -32.02
N LEU A 26 3.61 -6.54 -31.51
CA LEU A 26 3.44 -6.85 -30.09
C LEU A 26 4.40 -7.96 -29.62
N ALA A 27 4.70 -8.94 -30.46
CA ALA A 27 5.63 -10.02 -30.14
C ALA A 27 7.09 -9.56 -30.04
N ASN A 28 7.47 -8.54 -30.81
CA ASN A 28 8.84 -7.99 -30.83
C ASN A 28 9.16 -7.05 -29.64
N ILE A 29 8.16 -6.68 -28.81
CA ILE A 29 8.35 -5.80 -27.63
C ILE A 29 8.80 -6.59 -26.38
N THR A 30 8.99 -7.90 -26.45
CA THR A 30 9.08 -8.77 -25.26
C THR A 30 10.48 -9.19 -24.84
N ASP A 31 11.53 -8.84 -25.54
CA ASP A 31 12.90 -9.10 -25.09
C ASP A 31 13.61 -7.80 -24.74
N PRO A 32 13.78 -7.49 -23.42
CA PRO A 32 14.51 -6.29 -23.01
C PRO A 32 16.00 -6.31 -23.40
N ALA A 33 16.51 -7.48 -23.82
CA ALA A 33 17.91 -7.63 -24.23
C ALA A 33 18.18 -7.25 -25.70
N GLU A 34 17.12 -7.12 -26.52
CA GLU A 34 17.24 -6.75 -27.95
C GLU A 34 16.88 -5.29 -28.27
N MET A 35 16.52 -4.48 -27.28
CA MET A 35 16.32 -3.04 -27.50
C MET A 35 17.68 -2.35 -27.65
N ALA A 36 18.01 -1.97 -28.87
CA ALA A 36 19.17 -1.13 -29.15
C ALA A 36 19.06 0.21 -28.39
N PRO A 37 20.19 0.75 -27.85
CA PRO A 37 20.16 1.95 -27.00
C PRO A 37 19.56 3.21 -27.62
N ASP A 38 19.45 3.25 -28.94
CA ASP A 38 18.94 4.42 -29.68
C ASP A 38 17.42 4.60 -29.68
N MET A 39 16.62 3.54 -29.41
CA MET A 39 15.17 3.67 -29.32
C MET A 39 14.69 4.21 -27.97
N GLU A 40 15.42 3.99 -26.88
CA GLU A 40 15.12 4.55 -25.56
C GLU A 40 15.26 6.07 -25.52
N SER A 41 16.26 6.61 -26.21
CA SER A 41 16.52 8.06 -26.22
C SER A 41 15.43 8.86 -26.95
N SER A 42 14.91 8.31 -28.05
CA SER A 42 13.85 8.96 -28.85
C SER A 42 12.51 9.02 -28.11
N THR A 43 12.14 7.95 -27.43
CA THR A 43 10.86 7.89 -26.66
C THR A 43 10.94 8.77 -25.40
N ARG A 44 12.09 8.81 -24.73
CA ARG A 44 12.35 9.71 -23.61
C ARG A 44 12.34 11.19 -24.00
N GLN A 45 12.91 11.54 -25.16
CA GLN A 45 12.88 12.92 -25.65
C GLN A 45 11.46 13.38 -26.03
N ALA A 46 10.64 12.51 -26.62
CA ALA A 46 9.25 12.81 -26.93
C ALA A 46 8.39 13.01 -25.66
N ALA A 47 8.59 12.20 -24.64
CA ALA A 47 7.93 12.34 -23.34
C ALA A 47 8.36 13.63 -22.60
N LEU A 48 9.65 13.98 -22.65
CA LEU A 48 10.17 15.22 -22.06
C LEU A 48 9.68 16.48 -22.81
N GLN A 49 9.54 16.43 -24.13
CA GLN A 49 8.98 17.54 -24.91
C GLN A 49 7.49 17.75 -24.65
N ARG A 50 6.70 16.68 -24.49
CA ARG A 50 5.28 16.76 -24.07
C ARG A 50 5.14 17.31 -22.65
N ARG A 51 6.00 16.92 -21.69
CA ARG A 51 6.04 17.49 -20.34
C ARG A 51 6.34 18.99 -20.35
N ARG A 52 7.28 19.46 -21.17
CA ARG A 52 7.58 20.90 -21.32
C ARG A 52 6.41 21.70 -21.89
N ALA A 53 5.65 21.12 -22.81
CA ALA A 53 4.46 21.75 -23.40
C ALA A 53 3.32 21.91 -22.36
N LEU A 54 3.12 20.92 -21.49
CA LEU A 54 2.11 20.97 -20.42
C LEU A 54 2.47 21.92 -19.29
N THR A 55 3.78 22.10 -18.96
CA THR A 55 4.22 23.07 -17.97
C THR A 55 4.18 24.53 -18.45
N THR A 56 4.25 24.76 -19.75
CA THR A 56 4.14 26.12 -20.32
C THR A 56 2.69 26.60 -20.43
N SER A 57 1.71 25.71 -20.59
CA SER A 57 0.29 26.10 -20.61
C SER A 57 -0.28 26.43 -19.21
N GLY A 58 0.34 25.94 -18.13
CA GLY A 58 -0.09 26.21 -16.75
C GLY A 58 0.37 27.55 -16.16
N LYS A 59 1.25 28.30 -16.86
CA LYS A 59 1.78 29.59 -16.34
C LYS A 59 1.02 30.85 -16.80
N ALA A 60 -0.02 30.69 -17.62
CA ALA A 60 -0.78 31.85 -18.14
C ALA A 60 -2.00 32.26 -17.28
N ALA A 61 -2.25 31.62 -16.15
CA ALA A 61 -3.44 31.88 -15.31
C ALA A 61 -3.14 32.45 -13.91
N GLN A 62 -1.98 33.08 -13.70
CA GLN A 62 -1.64 33.68 -12.42
C GLN A 62 -1.21 35.17 -12.58
N LEU A 63 -2.15 36.01 -12.89
CA LEU A 63 -2.06 37.44 -12.69
C LEU A 63 -3.47 37.95 -12.34
N ASP A 64 -3.72 38.15 -11.09
CA ASP A 64 -4.49 39.22 -10.44
C ASP A 64 -4.89 38.79 -9.01
N ARG A 65 -4.16 39.23 -8.02
CA ARG A 65 -4.70 39.52 -6.69
C ARG A 65 -3.88 40.60 -6.00
N GLY A 66 -4.57 41.71 -5.84
CA GLY A 66 -4.06 42.91 -5.25
C GLY A 66 -3.66 42.80 -3.77
N SER A 67 -2.78 43.70 -3.46
CA SER A 67 -2.25 44.09 -2.17
C SER A 67 -3.29 44.43 -1.13
N VAL A 68 -3.14 43.93 0.11
CA VAL A 68 -3.60 44.60 1.33
C VAL A 68 -2.51 44.57 2.39
N ALA A 69 -2.39 45.69 3.06
CA ALA A 69 -1.27 46.22 3.79
C ALA A 69 -0.91 45.51 5.13
N ALA A 70 0.33 45.79 5.51
CA ALA A 70 0.98 45.46 6.75
C ALA A 70 0.36 46.12 7.99
N GLY A 71 0.29 45.36 9.10
CA GLY A 71 0.14 45.86 10.46
C GLY A 71 1.25 45.31 11.35
N ARG A 72 2.23 46.17 11.66
CA ARG A 72 3.27 45.91 12.67
C ARG A 72 2.67 46.00 14.08
N VAL A 73 2.90 44.99 14.91
CA VAL A 73 2.96 45.22 16.37
C VAL A 73 4.25 44.60 16.91
N ARG A 74 5.10 45.47 17.48
CA ARG A 74 6.27 45.16 18.30
C ARG A 74 5.82 44.84 19.73
N SER A 75 6.35 43.81 20.37
CA SER A 75 6.62 43.87 21.78
C SER A 75 7.89 43.08 22.14
N ARG A 76 8.75 43.78 22.86
CA ARG A 76 9.98 43.30 23.49
C ARG A 76 9.64 42.33 24.60
N ASN A 77 10.49 41.30 24.78
CA ASN A 77 11.09 41.02 26.09
C ASN A 77 12.28 40.07 25.93
N ASP A 78 13.45 40.65 26.23
CA ASP A 78 14.68 39.92 26.53
C ASP A 78 14.53 39.17 27.86
N ALA A 79 14.87 37.90 27.91
CA ALA A 79 15.38 37.24 29.12
C ALA A 79 16.05 35.90 28.81
N GLN A 80 17.38 35.92 28.93
CA GLN A 80 18.26 34.86 29.44
C GLN A 80 18.12 33.43 28.87
N ARG A 81 19.10 33.03 28.06
CA ARG A 81 19.43 31.64 27.76
C ARG A 81 20.09 30.96 28.96
N PRO A 82 19.64 29.79 29.41
CA PRO A 82 20.44 28.89 30.22
C PRO A 82 21.23 27.91 29.32
N ALA A 83 22.36 27.49 29.82
CA ALA A 83 23.36 26.60 29.23
C ALA A 83 22.82 25.21 28.84
N PRO A 84 23.51 24.47 27.92
CA PRO A 84 23.05 23.18 27.42
C PRO A 84 23.16 22.11 28.50
N SER A 85 22.02 21.55 28.88
CA SER A 85 21.96 20.43 29.82
C SER A 85 21.39 19.20 29.13
N GLN A 86 22.18 18.15 29.13
CA GLN A 86 21.91 16.72 28.93
C GLN A 86 20.83 16.25 27.91
N PRO A 87 21.05 15.09 27.24
CA PRO A 87 20.21 14.59 26.15
C PRO A 87 18.77 14.43 26.59
N GLY A 88 17.81 14.82 25.72
CA GLY A 88 16.37 14.96 25.98
C GLY A 88 15.59 13.70 26.40
N TRP A 89 16.24 12.59 26.61
CA TRP A 89 15.68 11.30 27.01
C TRP A 89 15.14 11.26 28.43
N VAL A 90 15.79 11.98 29.35
CA VAL A 90 15.54 11.83 30.80
C VAL A 90 14.49 12.82 31.35
N ARG A 91 14.12 13.83 30.58
CA ARG A 91 13.28 14.95 31.09
C ARG A 91 11.81 14.96 30.72
N ARG A 92 11.28 13.97 30.00
CA ARG A 92 9.85 13.94 29.65
C ARG A 92 9.02 12.89 30.41
N GLU A 93 9.55 12.25 31.44
CA GLU A 93 8.78 11.26 32.21
C GLU A 93 7.71 11.85 33.16
N LYS A 94 7.54 13.16 33.26
CA LYS A 94 6.61 13.74 34.27
C LYS A 94 5.30 14.32 33.69
N ALA A 95 4.99 14.21 32.43
CA ALA A 95 3.80 14.85 31.88
C ALA A 95 2.90 13.99 30.99
N ALA A 96 3.09 12.70 30.86
CA ALA A 96 2.17 11.83 30.09
C ALA A 96 2.22 10.35 30.51
N THR A 97 2.20 10.04 31.78
CA THR A 97 2.01 8.66 32.24
C THR A 97 0.62 8.47 32.80
N ARG A 98 -0.35 8.25 31.92
CA ARG A 98 -1.31 7.18 32.09
C ARG A 98 -1.04 6.13 31.03
N SER A 99 0.08 5.43 31.15
CA SER A 99 0.22 4.11 30.57
C SER A 99 -0.74 3.20 31.33
N VAL A 100 -1.84 2.86 30.69
CA VAL A 100 -2.64 1.72 31.13
C VAL A 100 -1.72 0.51 31.02
N PRO A 101 -1.41 -0.21 32.10
CA PRO A 101 -0.62 -1.43 31.99
C PRO A 101 -1.41 -2.41 31.13
N PHE A 102 -0.80 -2.89 30.07
CA PHE A 102 -1.34 -3.99 29.24
C PHE A 102 -1.28 -5.27 30.09
N ASN A 103 -2.26 -5.41 30.97
CA ASN A 103 -2.46 -6.63 31.72
C ASN A 103 -3.26 -7.58 30.83
N LEU A 104 -2.58 -8.53 30.19
CA LEU A 104 -3.14 -9.72 29.58
C LEU A 104 -3.74 -10.66 30.66
N SER A 105 -4.52 -10.16 31.59
CA SER A 105 -5.48 -10.98 32.30
C SER A 105 -6.74 -11.02 31.44
N ARG A 106 -7.06 -12.22 30.94
CA ARG A 106 -8.37 -12.58 30.39
C ARG A 106 -9.48 -12.14 31.36
N SER A 107 -9.83 -10.87 31.40
CA SER A 107 -11.14 -10.47 31.86
C SER A 107 -12.08 -10.75 30.69
N SER A 108 -12.78 -11.87 30.74
CA SER A 108 -13.99 -12.10 29.95
C SER A 108 -15.00 -11.04 30.33
N LEU A 109 -14.87 -9.84 29.75
CA LEU A 109 -15.99 -8.92 29.68
C LEU A 109 -17.12 -9.66 28.96
N PRO A 110 -18.34 -9.64 29.47
CA PRO A 110 -19.45 -10.26 28.79
C PRO A 110 -19.51 -9.63 27.38
N ILE A 111 -19.38 -10.46 26.35
CA ILE A 111 -19.53 -10.06 24.96
C ILE A 111 -21.00 -9.64 24.83
N THR A 112 -21.25 -8.35 24.97
CA THR A 112 -22.60 -7.76 24.78
C THR A 112 -22.89 -7.57 23.30
N HIS A 113 -21.87 -7.69 22.45
CA HIS A 113 -22.02 -7.60 21.00
C HIS A 113 -22.37 -8.99 20.41
N ARG A 114 -23.53 -9.10 19.80
CA ARG A 114 -23.91 -10.29 19.04
C ARG A 114 -23.20 -10.22 17.68
N ARG A 115 -22.30 -11.16 17.42
CA ARG A 115 -21.63 -11.26 16.12
C ARG A 115 -22.64 -11.37 14.99
N HIS A 116 -22.32 -10.70 13.90
CA HIS A 116 -23.12 -10.76 12.69
C HIS A 116 -23.16 -12.20 12.10
N PRO A 117 -24.28 -12.66 11.52
CA PRO A 117 -24.41 -14.03 10.99
C PRO A 117 -23.46 -14.35 9.83
N LEU A 118 -22.92 -13.34 9.14
CA LEU A 118 -21.93 -13.51 8.07
C LEU A 118 -20.48 -13.48 8.57
N THR A 119 -20.24 -13.34 9.87
CA THR A 119 -18.89 -13.22 10.40
C THR A 119 -18.17 -14.55 10.39
N ASP A 120 -17.04 -14.61 9.70
CA ASP A 120 -16.06 -15.71 9.78
C ASP A 120 -15.15 -15.53 11.01
N ALA A 121 -15.62 -16.06 12.15
CA ALA A 121 -14.87 -15.98 13.40
C ALA A 121 -13.54 -16.76 13.37
N ALA A 122 -13.42 -17.80 12.55
CA ALA A 122 -12.19 -18.58 12.41
C ALA A 122 -11.12 -17.79 11.66
N ALA A 123 -11.50 -17.17 10.53
CA ALA A 123 -10.62 -16.27 9.80
C ALA A 123 -10.20 -15.06 10.66
N ASN A 124 -11.14 -14.47 11.43
CA ASN A 124 -10.82 -13.39 12.37
C ASN A 124 -9.76 -13.81 13.40
N GLY A 125 -9.88 -15.00 13.97
CA GLY A 125 -8.89 -15.53 14.92
C GLY A 125 -7.51 -15.75 14.30
N LEU A 126 -7.45 -16.25 13.07
CA LEU A 126 -6.18 -16.45 12.34
C LEU A 126 -5.51 -15.10 12.03
N LEU A 127 -6.26 -14.12 11.52
CA LEU A 127 -5.76 -12.79 11.24
C LEU A 127 -5.26 -12.08 12.50
N GLN A 128 -5.98 -12.21 13.62
CA GLN A 128 -5.57 -11.65 14.91
C GLN A 128 -4.25 -12.26 15.40
N ALA A 129 -4.12 -13.58 15.35
CA ALA A 129 -2.89 -14.26 15.77
C ALA A 129 -1.70 -13.84 14.92
N TYR A 130 -1.88 -13.76 13.60
CA TYR A 130 -0.87 -13.31 12.65
C TYR A 130 -0.45 -11.85 12.90
N GLU A 131 -1.40 -10.95 13.10
CA GLU A 131 -1.12 -9.54 13.39
C GLU A 131 -0.36 -9.37 14.71
N GLN A 132 -0.81 -10.04 15.78
CA GLN A 132 -0.17 -9.95 17.10
C GLN A 132 1.26 -10.47 17.08
N GLU A 133 1.52 -11.58 16.39
CA GLU A 133 2.86 -12.12 16.29
C GLU A 133 3.82 -11.15 15.61
N ILE A 134 3.41 -10.53 14.51
CA ILE A 134 4.28 -9.67 13.72
C ILE A 134 4.44 -8.30 14.34
N LYS A 135 3.35 -7.58 14.59
CA LYS A 135 3.40 -6.24 15.20
C LYS A 135 4.04 -6.27 16.58
N GLY A 136 3.73 -7.28 17.38
CA GLY A 136 4.25 -7.41 18.74
C GLY A 136 5.78 -7.42 18.80
N ARG A 137 6.48 -7.80 17.74
CA ARG A 137 7.94 -7.74 17.73
C ARG A 137 8.47 -6.35 17.43
N PHE A 138 7.87 -5.62 16.48
CA PHE A 138 8.24 -4.23 16.26
C PHE A 138 7.95 -3.36 17.50
N ASP A 139 6.84 -3.63 18.19
CA ASP A 139 6.44 -2.87 19.37
C ASP A 139 7.36 -3.10 20.56
N ARG A 140 8.10 -4.22 20.63
CA ARG A 140 9.11 -4.50 21.65
C ARG A 140 10.45 -3.79 21.43
N ILE A 141 10.72 -3.27 20.21
CA ILE A 141 12.03 -2.68 19.88
C ILE A 141 12.37 -1.51 20.82
N VAL A 142 11.49 -0.53 20.95
CA VAL A 142 11.76 0.67 21.76
C VAL A 142 11.92 0.33 23.26
N PRO A 143 11.02 -0.44 23.90
CA PRO A 143 11.20 -0.86 25.29
C PRO A 143 12.49 -1.67 25.51
N LEU A 144 12.85 -2.55 24.58
CA LEU A 144 14.09 -3.32 24.63
C LEU A 144 15.33 -2.40 24.60
N LEU A 145 15.37 -1.48 23.66
CA LEU A 145 16.50 -0.56 23.51
C LEU A 145 16.67 0.37 24.71
N GLN A 146 15.58 0.74 25.40
CA GLN A 146 15.65 1.46 26.68
C GLN A 146 16.33 0.62 27.75
N GLN A 147 16.04 -0.68 27.84
CA GLN A 147 16.71 -1.60 28.76
C GLN A 147 18.19 -1.77 28.39
N VAL A 148 18.50 -1.95 27.10
CA VAL A 148 19.89 -2.03 26.62
C VAL A 148 20.67 -0.75 26.97
N SER A 149 20.08 0.42 26.78
CA SER A 149 20.70 1.70 27.15
C SER A 149 20.99 1.81 28.66
N ALA A 150 20.12 1.27 29.51
CA ALA A 150 20.33 1.27 30.96
C ALA A 150 21.52 0.39 31.40
N LEU A 151 21.88 -0.62 30.59
CA LEU A 151 23.01 -1.52 30.85
C LEU A 151 24.36 -0.95 30.39
N GLN A 152 24.43 0.18 29.68
CA GLN A 152 25.63 0.68 29.00
C GLN A 152 26.86 0.80 29.91
N HIS A 153 26.68 1.03 31.21
CA HIS A 153 27.76 1.23 32.17
C HIS A 153 28.14 -0.05 32.94
N GLU A 154 27.48 -1.16 32.68
CA GLU A 154 27.79 -2.44 33.30
C GLU A 154 29.05 -3.08 32.68
N THR A 155 29.84 -3.77 33.48
CA THR A 155 31.10 -4.39 33.06
C THR A 155 30.92 -5.47 31.99
N ASP A 156 29.76 -6.15 31.97
CA ASP A 156 29.38 -7.17 31.01
C ASP A 156 28.25 -6.69 30.08
N PHE A 157 28.23 -5.40 29.78
CA PHE A 157 27.20 -4.75 28.95
C PHE A 157 26.90 -5.50 27.65
N ILE A 158 27.93 -5.78 26.82
CA ILE A 158 27.71 -6.40 25.50
C ILE A 158 27.06 -7.79 25.62
N PRO A 159 27.60 -8.73 26.45
CA PRO A 159 26.94 -10.02 26.67
C PRO A 159 25.50 -9.90 27.19
N GLN A 160 25.20 -8.94 28.06
CA GLN A 160 23.84 -8.73 28.57
C GLN A 160 22.92 -8.19 27.47
N ALA A 161 23.33 -7.18 26.73
CA ALA A 161 22.57 -6.60 25.62
C ALA A 161 22.24 -7.65 24.55
N GLN A 162 23.23 -8.51 24.19
CA GLN A 162 23.02 -9.60 23.24
C GLN A 162 22.04 -10.66 23.74
N ARG A 163 22.16 -11.10 25.03
CA ARG A 163 21.20 -12.03 25.61
C ARG A 163 19.79 -11.49 25.61
N LEU A 164 19.62 -10.22 25.98
CA LEU A 164 18.32 -9.55 26.02
C LEU A 164 17.71 -9.44 24.63
N CYS A 165 18.48 -9.04 23.62
CA CYS A 165 17.98 -8.92 22.26
C CYS A 165 17.60 -10.29 21.66
N ARG A 166 18.42 -11.33 21.87
CA ARG A 166 18.06 -12.69 21.43
C ARG A 166 16.79 -13.21 22.06
N SER A 167 16.57 -12.95 23.37
CA SER A 167 15.36 -13.42 24.05
C SER A 167 14.10 -12.71 23.57
N GLU A 168 14.16 -11.43 23.30
CA GLU A 168 12.99 -10.60 22.97
C GLU A 168 12.71 -10.53 21.46
N LEU A 169 13.75 -10.45 20.62
CA LEU A 169 13.63 -10.23 19.19
C LEU A 169 14.14 -11.40 18.34
N GLY A 170 14.97 -12.29 18.89
CA GLY A 170 15.46 -13.48 18.20
C GLY A 170 16.71 -13.26 17.34
N PHE A 171 17.42 -12.14 17.50
CA PHE A 171 18.67 -11.82 16.78
C PHE A 171 19.63 -11.04 17.65
N ASP A 172 20.86 -10.83 17.17
CA ASP A 172 21.92 -10.08 17.84
C ASP A 172 21.94 -8.61 17.39
N LEU A 173 22.32 -7.74 18.31
CA LEU A 173 22.67 -6.35 17.99
C LEU A 173 24.04 -6.28 17.30
N PRO A 174 24.29 -5.26 16.47
CA PRO A 174 25.57 -5.13 15.75
C PRO A 174 26.73 -4.81 16.70
N ASP A 175 27.70 -5.72 16.80
CA ASP A 175 28.84 -5.58 17.71
C ASP A 175 29.62 -4.29 17.51
N HIS A 176 29.80 -3.84 16.27
CA HIS A 176 30.51 -2.60 15.99
C HIS A 176 29.84 -1.33 16.55
N ILE A 177 28.51 -1.36 16.76
CA ILE A 177 27.77 -0.27 17.42
C ILE A 177 27.93 -0.40 18.95
N LEU A 178 27.77 -1.62 19.47
CA LEU A 178 27.88 -1.86 20.91
C LEU A 178 29.30 -1.57 21.45
N GLN A 179 30.34 -1.94 20.72
CA GLN A 179 31.74 -1.69 21.08
C GLN A 179 32.07 -0.20 21.17
N ARG A 180 31.47 0.63 20.32
CA ARG A 180 31.66 2.08 20.39
C ARG A 180 31.09 2.71 21.66
N ALA A 181 30.18 2.05 22.35
CA ALA A 181 29.58 2.53 23.60
C ALA A 181 30.60 2.69 24.76
N TRP A 182 31.81 2.11 24.65
CA TRP A 182 32.90 2.32 25.61
C TRP A 182 33.51 3.73 25.56
N VAL A 183 33.44 4.40 24.42
CA VAL A 183 34.10 5.69 24.19
C VAL A 183 33.12 6.84 23.93
N ARG A 184 31.86 6.54 23.69
CA ARG A 184 30.80 7.53 23.39
C ARG A 184 29.43 6.98 23.77
N PRO A 185 28.39 7.83 23.87
CA PRO A 185 27.02 7.37 24.08
C PRO A 185 26.61 6.34 23.03
N LEU A 186 25.80 5.36 23.43
CA LEU A 186 25.25 4.32 22.57
C LEU A 186 24.42 4.95 21.45
N ASP A 187 24.68 4.53 20.21
CA ASP A 187 23.95 5.02 19.05
C ASP A 187 22.57 4.35 18.95
N MET A 188 21.63 4.94 19.68
CA MET A 188 20.26 4.43 19.78
C MET A 188 19.50 4.51 18.46
N ARG A 189 19.82 5.49 17.60
CA ARG A 189 19.19 5.63 16.29
C ARG A 189 19.60 4.49 15.37
N ALA A 190 20.90 4.21 15.29
CA ALA A 190 21.41 3.09 14.52
C ALA A 190 20.89 1.74 15.04
N LEU A 191 20.82 1.54 16.36
CA LEU A 191 20.27 0.32 16.95
C LEU A 191 18.76 0.17 16.66
N PHE A 192 17.99 1.24 16.72
CA PHE A 192 16.58 1.20 16.36
C PHE A 192 16.38 0.78 14.90
N ALA A 193 17.10 1.42 13.97
CA ALA A 193 17.01 1.06 12.55
C ALA A 193 17.44 -0.39 12.30
N TRP A 194 18.54 -0.84 12.93
CA TRP A 194 18.97 -2.24 12.88
C TRP A 194 17.88 -3.21 13.33
N CYS A 195 17.28 -2.95 14.49
CA CYS A 195 16.22 -3.82 15.01
C CYS A 195 15.01 -3.88 14.08
N VAL A 196 14.64 -2.76 13.45
CA VAL A 196 13.57 -2.74 12.45
C VAL A 196 13.94 -3.58 11.23
N PHE A 197 15.17 -3.44 10.69
CA PHE A 197 15.64 -4.17 9.51
C PHE A 197 15.73 -5.67 9.76
N GLU A 198 16.31 -6.08 10.90
CA GLU A 198 16.39 -7.50 11.26
C GLU A 198 15.01 -8.11 11.56
N SER A 199 14.12 -7.37 12.21
CA SER A 199 12.74 -7.81 12.37
C SER A 199 12.06 -8.01 11.01
N HIS A 200 12.20 -7.07 10.07
CA HIS A 200 11.68 -7.22 8.71
C HIS A 200 12.29 -8.45 8.02
N ARG A 201 13.60 -8.64 8.07
CA ARG A 201 14.30 -9.77 7.44
C ARG A 201 13.79 -11.11 7.96
N LEU A 202 13.67 -11.28 9.27
CA LEU A 202 13.23 -12.53 9.89
C LEU A 202 11.76 -12.86 9.60
N PHE A 203 10.91 -11.81 9.46
CA PHE A 203 9.47 -11.99 9.25
C PHE A 203 9.06 -11.95 7.79
N SER A 204 9.88 -11.37 6.90
CA SER A 204 9.58 -11.38 5.47
C SER A 204 9.33 -12.78 4.92
N ASP A 205 9.97 -13.79 5.49
CA ASP A 205 9.73 -15.21 5.13
C ASP A 205 8.32 -15.68 5.47
N ARG A 206 7.84 -15.38 6.67
CA ARG A 206 6.49 -15.76 7.07
C ARG A 206 5.44 -15.01 6.26
N PHE A 207 5.67 -13.74 5.96
CA PHE A 207 4.79 -12.95 5.10
C PHE A 207 4.59 -13.58 3.72
N PHE A 208 5.56 -14.35 3.21
CA PHE A 208 5.45 -15.01 1.91
C PHE A 208 4.84 -16.38 1.96
N GLN A 209 4.98 -17.08 3.08
CA GLN A 209 4.57 -18.46 3.22
C GLN A 209 3.15 -18.60 3.76
N ASP A 210 2.74 -17.67 4.61
CA ASP A 210 1.47 -17.73 5.32
C ASP A 210 0.50 -16.64 4.82
N ASP A 211 -0.40 -17.02 3.91
CA ASP A 211 -1.65 -16.28 3.75
C ASP A 211 -2.61 -16.77 4.84
N PRO A 212 -2.86 -15.99 5.91
CA PRO A 212 -3.68 -16.44 7.02
C PRO A 212 -5.14 -16.74 6.62
N LEU A 213 -5.61 -16.24 5.48
CA LEU A 213 -6.93 -16.57 4.96
C LEU A 213 -6.94 -17.91 4.21
N SER A 214 -5.80 -18.37 3.74
CA SER A 214 -5.70 -19.61 2.98
C SER A 214 -5.65 -20.86 3.85
N GLY A 215 -5.46 -20.74 5.18
CA GLY A 215 -5.36 -21.86 6.13
C GLY A 215 -4.21 -22.81 5.82
N ALA A 216 -4.21 -24.00 6.44
CA ALA A 216 -3.24 -25.05 6.18
C ALA A 216 -3.28 -25.62 4.73
N THR A 217 -4.32 -25.29 3.97
CA THR A 217 -4.56 -25.70 2.58
C THR A 217 -4.43 -24.54 1.58
N GLY A 218 -3.60 -23.58 1.88
CA GLY A 218 -3.36 -22.28 1.19
C GLY A 218 -3.64 -22.13 -0.31
N SER A 219 -3.71 -23.24 -1.02
CA SER A 219 -4.04 -23.28 -2.43
C SER A 219 -5.55 -23.29 -2.72
N ASP A 220 -6.41 -23.65 -1.77
CA ASP A 220 -7.83 -23.88 -2.07
C ASP A 220 -8.66 -22.60 -2.03
N ALA A 221 -8.47 -21.72 -1.04
CA ALA A 221 -9.16 -20.46 -0.96
C ALA A 221 -8.78 -19.52 -2.12
N SER A 222 -7.50 -19.50 -2.52
CA SER A 222 -7.05 -18.75 -3.69
C SER A 222 -7.68 -19.24 -4.97
N ARG A 223 -7.71 -20.56 -5.19
CA ARG A 223 -8.34 -21.17 -6.36
C ARG A 223 -9.86 -20.96 -6.38
N GLU A 224 -10.51 -21.10 -5.23
CA GLU A 224 -11.93 -20.82 -5.09
C GLU A 224 -12.26 -19.38 -5.46
N PHE A 225 -11.46 -18.43 -4.96
CA PHE A 225 -11.68 -17.02 -5.26
C PHE A 225 -11.33 -16.67 -6.73
N GLU A 226 -10.29 -17.26 -7.29
CA GLU A 226 -9.96 -17.11 -8.71
C GLU A 226 -11.09 -17.64 -9.61
N GLN A 227 -11.66 -18.82 -9.26
CA GLN A 227 -12.83 -19.35 -9.96
C GLN A 227 -14.05 -18.44 -9.82
N PHE A 228 -14.30 -17.95 -8.61
CA PHE A 228 -15.38 -16.99 -8.36
C PHE A 228 -15.23 -15.72 -9.22
N LEU A 229 -14.02 -15.18 -9.38
CA LEU A 229 -13.78 -14.05 -10.27
C LEU A 229 -14.13 -14.39 -11.73
N LEU A 230 -13.72 -15.57 -12.19
CA LEU A 230 -14.05 -16.05 -13.54
C LEU A 230 -15.56 -16.24 -13.73
N ASP A 231 -16.27 -16.75 -12.71
CA ASP A 231 -17.73 -16.89 -12.72
C ASP A 231 -18.43 -15.52 -12.76
N CYS A 232 -17.82 -14.49 -12.17
CA CYS A 232 -18.23 -13.09 -12.32
C CYS A 232 -17.84 -12.47 -13.68
N GLY A 233 -17.15 -13.22 -14.54
CA GLY A 233 -16.60 -12.73 -15.81
C GLY A 233 -15.35 -11.85 -15.64
N ILE A 234 -14.73 -11.82 -14.49
CA ILE A 234 -13.54 -11.02 -14.20
C ILE A 234 -12.29 -11.90 -14.32
N HIS A 235 -11.43 -11.61 -15.28
CA HIS A 235 -10.20 -12.39 -15.50
C HIS A 235 -9.01 -11.86 -14.74
N LEU A 236 -9.04 -10.60 -14.33
CA LEU A 236 -7.95 -9.95 -13.60
C LEU A 236 -8.49 -8.87 -12.69
N LEU A 237 -8.13 -8.96 -11.41
CA LEU A 237 -8.40 -7.96 -10.40
C LEU A 237 -7.12 -7.19 -10.08
N ASP A 238 -7.14 -5.86 -10.28
CA ASP A 238 -6.04 -4.96 -9.94
C ASP A 238 -6.54 -3.88 -8.98
N LEU A 239 -5.97 -3.84 -7.78
CA LEU A 239 -6.39 -2.96 -6.71
C LEU A 239 -5.28 -2.00 -6.34
N THR A 240 -5.58 -0.72 -6.37
CA THR A 240 -4.67 0.35 -5.96
C THR A 240 -5.23 1.08 -4.73
N PRO A 241 -4.76 0.74 -3.53
CA PRO A 241 -5.06 1.53 -2.34
C PRO A 241 -4.11 2.72 -2.22
N CYS A 242 -4.46 3.68 -1.36
CA CYS A 242 -3.50 4.67 -0.90
C CYS A 242 -2.28 3.97 -0.25
N ALA A 243 -1.10 4.60 -0.36
CA ALA A 243 0.15 4.11 0.24
C ALA A 243 0.18 4.22 1.77
N ASP A 244 -0.78 4.93 2.35
CA ASP A 244 -0.99 5.08 3.79
C ASP A 244 -1.02 3.72 4.50
N GLY A 245 -0.25 3.58 5.57
CA GLY A 245 -0.15 2.31 6.31
C GLY A 245 -1.46 1.82 6.91
N ARG A 246 -2.43 2.71 7.13
CA ARG A 246 -3.79 2.37 7.55
C ARG A 246 -4.58 1.62 6.47
N LEU A 247 -4.11 1.66 5.21
CA LEU A 247 -4.67 0.91 4.08
C LEU A 247 -3.84 -0.30 3.69
N ALA A 248 -2.71 -0.53 4.35
CA ALA A 248 -1.83 -1.66 4.01
C ALA A 248 -2.57 -3.00 4.00
N HIS A 249 -3.50 -3.19 4.91
CA HIS A 249 -4.26 -4.42 5.13
C HIS A 249 -5.56 -4.53 4.30
N THR A 250 -5.82 -3.60 3.38
CA THR A 250 -7.08 -3.54 2.60
C THR A 250 -7.44 -4.88 1.97
N VAL A 251 -6.50 -5.55 1.29
CA VAL A 251 -6.78 -6.80 0.56
C VAL A 251 -7.14 -7.94 1.50
N ALA A 252 -6.23 -8.28 2.43
CA ALA A 252 -6.38 -9.48 3.25
C ALA A 252 -7.36 -9.30 4.42
N TYR A 253 -7.51 -8.10 4.94
CA TYR A 253 -8.34 -7.83 6.12
C TYR A 253 -9.66 -7.16 5.75
N ALA A 254 -9.62 -5.94 5.18
CA ALA A 254 -10.86 -5.22 4.92
C ALA A 254 -11.74 -5.88 3.86
N LEU A 255 -11.14 -6.43 2.79
CA LEU A 255 -11.86 -7.07 1.69
C LEU A 255 -11.88 -8.60 1.74
N ARG A 256 -11.08 -9.21 2.60
CA ARG A 256 -10.96 -10.69 2.73
C ARG A 256 -10.70 -11.38 1.40
N ILE A 257 -9.83 -10.79 0.58
CA ILE A 257 -9.42 -11.33 -0.70
C ILE A 257 -8.10 -12.09 -0.50
N PRO A 258 -7.96 -13.34 -0.98
CA PRO A 258 -6.68 -14.04 -0.99
C PRO A 258 -5.62 -13.22 -1.74
N PHE A 259 -4.47 -13.04 -1.13
CA PHE A 259 -3.46 -12.11 -1.62
C PHE A 259 -2.94 -12.48 -3.02
N SER A 260 -2.87 -13.78 -3.34
CA SER A 260 -2.44 -14.28 -4.65
C SER A 260 -3.43 -13.99 -5.79
N ALA A 261 -4.72 -13.81 -5.46
CA ALA A 261 -5.80 -13.62 -6.44
C ALA A 261 -5.93 -12.16 -6.93
N VAL A 262 -5.14 -11.23 -6.39
CA VAL A 262 -5.22 -9.80 -6.70
C VAL A 262 -3.86 -9.22 -7.00
N ARG A 263 -3.79 -8.31 -7.97
CA ARG A 263 -2.64 -7.44 -8.15
C ARG A 263 -2.82 -6.20 -7.29
N ARG A 264 -1.85 -5.93 -6.43
CA ARG A 264 -1.89 -4.78 -5.54
C ARG A 264 -0.67 -3.89 -5.77
N ARG A 265 -0.90 -2.60 -5.91
CA ARG A 265 0.12 -1.55 -5.81
C ARG A 265 -0.46 -0.34 -5.11
N SER A 266 0.22 0.11 -4.05
CA SER A 266 -0.18 1.31 -3.31
C SER A 266 0.52 2.53 -3.89
N HIS A 267 -0.20 3.65 -3.92
CA HIS A 267 0.33 4.96 -4.30
C HIS A 267 -0.24 6.03 -3.38
N ALA A 268 0.50 7.10 -3.09
CA ALA A 268 -0.02 8.21 -2.28
C ALA A 268 -1.31 8.75 -2.90
N GLY A 269 -2.37 8.86 -2.09
CA GLY A 269 -3.71 9.25 -2.57
C GLY A 269 -4.34 8.28 -3.56
N ALA A 270 -3.82 7.03 -3.68
CA ALA A 270 -4.18 6.06 -4.70
C ALA A 270 -3.92 6.54 -6.16
N MET A 271 -3.03 7.52 -6.35
CA MET A 271 -2.73 8.18 -7.62
C MET A 271 -1.69 7.40 -8.44
N PHE A 272 -2.06 6.19 -8.88
CA PHE A 272 -1.19 5.33 -9.67
C PHE A 272 -0.78 5.96 -11.02
N ASP A 273 0.37 5.57 -11.54
CA ASP A 273 0.80 5.94 -12.88
C ASP A 273 -0.01 5.18 -13.94
N VAL A 274 -0.74 5.93 -14.77
CA VAL A 274 -1.65 5.37 -15.78
C VAL A 274 -0.86 4.65 -16.86
N GLU A 275 0.20 5.25 -17.41
CA GLU A 275 0.99 4.67 -18.49
C GLU A 275 1.65 3.36 -18.05
N ASN A 276 2.30 3.35 -16.89
CA ASN A 276 2.89 2.14 -16.33
C ASN A 276 1.85 1.06 -16.03
N THR A 277 0.63 1.44 -15.63
CA THR A 277 -0.45 0.48 -15.39
C THR A 277 -0.96 -0.12 -16.68
N VAL A 278 -1.15 0.68 -17.74
CA VAL A 278 -1.49 0.22 -19.09
C VAL A 278 -0.41 -0.72 -19.64
N ASN A 279 0.87 -0.35 -19.52
CA ASN A 279 1.97 -1.19 -19.98
C ASN A 279 2.00 -2.55 -19.27
N ARG A 280 1.69 -2.61 -17.99
CA ARG A 280 1.57 -3.89 -17.27
C ARG A 280 0.38 -4.72 -17.73
N TRP A 281 -0.74 -4.07 -18.03
CA TRP A 281 -1.90 -4.74 -18.60
C TRP A 281 -1.57 -5.35 -19.97
N VAL A 282 -0.92 -4.61 -20.85
CA VAL A 282 -0.43 -5.09 -22.17
C VAL A 282 0.43 -6.34 -22.01
N LYS A 283 1.43 -6.30 -21.10
CA LYS A 283 2.29 -7.46 -20.82
C LYS A 283 1.49 -8.68 -20.34
N THR A 284 0.38 -8.45 -19.62
CA THR A 284 -0.51 -9.52 -19.17
C THR A 284 -1.28 -10.14 -20.31
N GLU A 285 -1.87 -9.34 -21.19
CA GLU A 285 -2.59 -9.81 -22.37
C GLU A 285 -1.66 -10.59 -23.30
N HIS A 286 -0.47 -10.07 -23.54
CA HIS A 286 0.53 -10.77 -24.32
C HIS A 286 0.92 -12.14 -23.71
N ARG A 287 1.09 -12.22 -22.38
CA ARG A 287 1.38 -13.47 -21.72
C ARG A 287 0.23 -14.47 -21.85
N ARG A 288 -1.01 -14.05 -21.58
CA ARG A 288 -2.21 -14.88 -21.74
C ARG A 288 -2.33 -15.43 -23.16
N TYR A 289 -2.11 -14.58 -24.16
CA TYR A 289 -2.10 -15.01 -25.56
C TYR A 289 -1.03 -16.08 -25.84
N ARG A 290 0.17 -15.91 -25.31
CA ARG A 290 1.26 -16.91 -25.44
C ARG A 290 0.95 -18.22 -24.72
N GLU A 291 0.18 -18.19 -23.66
CA GLU A 291 -0.28 -19.35 -22.89
C GLU A 291 -1.48 -20.04 -23.54
N GLY A 292 -1.92 -19.58 -24.71
CA GLY A 292 -3.00 -20.16 -25.49
C GLY A 292 -4.40 -19.65 -25.15
N ALA A 293 -4.51 -18.55 -24.43
CA ALA A 293 -5.80 -17.88 -24.24
C ALA A 293 -6.38 -17.43 -25.58
N PRO A 294 -7.73 -17.43 -25.74
CA PRO A 294 -8.39 -16.96 -26.96
C PRO A 294 -7.96 -15.54 -27.32
N ASN A 295 -8.06 -15.24 -28.63
CA ASN A 295 -7.80 -13.89 -29.11
C ASN A 295 -8.75 -12.89 -28.40
N PRO A 296 -8.26 -11.78 -27.84
CA PRO A 296 -9.08 -10.76 -27.16
C PRO A 296 -10.25 -10.22 -28.01
N SER A 297 -10.17 -10.31 -29.36
CA SER A 297 -11.27 -9.91 -30.24
C SER A 297 -12.44 -10.90 -30.26
N THR A 298 -12.22 -12.16 -29.89
CA THR A 298 -13.25 -13.21 -29.82
C THR A 298 -13.73 -13.48 -28.42
N GLU A 299 -12.84 -13.32 -27.44
CA GLU A 299 -13.12 -13.50 -26.01
C GLU A 299 -12.30 -12.46 -25.23
N PRO A 300 -12.85 -11.23 -25.05
CA PRO A 300 -12.13 -10.14 -24.43
C PRO A 300 -11.81 -10.45 -22.96
N THR A 301 -10.56 -10.15 -22.56
CA THR A 301 -10.20 -10.15 -21.15
C THR A 301 -10.94 -9.05 -20.45
N ARG A 302 -11.69 -9.42 -19.42
CA ARG A 302 -12.35 -8.48 -18.54
C ARG A 302 -11.43 -8.14 -17.37
N TYR A 303 -10.99 -6.89 -17.31
CA TYR A 303 -10.06 -6.38 -16.32
C TYR A 303 -10.81 -5.48 -15.34
N LEU A 304 -10.85 -5.83 -14.06
CA LEU A 304 -11.42 -4.97 -13.03
C LEU A 304 -10.32 -4.14 -12.36
N LYS A 305 -10.34 -2.82 -12.60
CA LYS A 305 -9.47 -1.87 -11.91
C LYS A 305 -10.20 -1.24 -10.73
N VAL A 306 -9.64 -1.42 -9.55
CA VAL A 306 -10.17 -0.89 -8.30
C VAL A 306 -9.22 0.17 -7.74
N VAL A 307 -9.75 1.32 -7.35
CA VAL A 307 -9.07 2.33 -6.56
C VAL A 307 -9.69 2.35 -5.17
N THR A 308 -8.85 2.37 -4.13
CA THR A 308 -9.32 2.52 -2.75
C THR A 308 -8.74 3.81 -2.15
N TYR A 309 -9.61 4.81 -1.98
CA TYR A 309 -9.31 5.99 -1.17
C TYR A 309 -9.66 5.73 0.29
N HIS A 310 -9.29 6.63 1.20
CA HIS A 310 -9.67 6.50 2.60
C HIS A 310 -10.18 7.80 3.19
N PHE A 311 -10.94 7.63 4.24
CA PHE A 311 -11.51 8.70 5.03
C PHE A 311 -11.51 8.30 6.51
N SER A 312 -11.75 9.26 7.40
CA SER A 312 -12.01 9.00 8.82
C SER A 312 -13.44 9.43 9.15
N SER A 313 -14.20 8.53 9.76
CA SER A 313 -15.56 8.85 10.22
C SER A 313 -15.58 9.62 11.54
N LEU A 314 -14.51 9.54 12.34
CA LEU A 314 -14.39 10.20 13.65
C LEU A 314 -13.74 11.57 13.57
N ASP A 315 -12.70 11.72 12.73
CA ASP A 315 -11.97 12.98 12.56
C ASP A 315 -11.69 13.25 11.08
N PRO A 316 -12.74 13.55 10.29
CA PRO A 316 -12.61 13.72 8.84
C PRO A 316 -11.69 14.89 8.44
N SER A 317 -11.53 15.89 9.30
CA SER A 317 -10.71 17.06 9.00
C SER A 317 -9.21 16.86 9.19
N HIS A 318 -8.78 15.86 9.98
CA HIS A 318 -7.37 15.67 10.32
C HIS A 318 -6.83 14.28 10.00
N GLN A 319 -7.68 13.24 10.04
CA GLN A 319 -7.26 11.85 9.87
C GLN A 319 -7.59 11.25 8.49
N GLY A 320 -8.07 12.07 7.55
CA GLY A 320 -8.29 11.66 6.17
C GLY A 320 -6.99 11.47 5.37
N CYS A 321 -7.11 11.45 4.05
CA CYS A 321 -5.97 11.23 3.15
C CYS A 321 -5.00 12.42 3.15
N ALA A 322 -3.76 12.20 3.60
CA ALA A 322 -2.73 13.23 3.67
C ALA A 322 -2.36 13.81 2.28
N ALA A 323 -2.46 13.00 1.21
CA ALA A 323 -2.21 13.44 -0.16
C ALA A 323 -3.28 14.43 -0.67
N HIS A 324 -4.49 14.37 -0.10
CA HIS A 324 -5.63 15.21 -0.46
C HIS A 324 -6.04 16.18 0.66
N GLY A 325 -5.13 16.43 1.64
CA GLY A 325 -5.37 17.37 2.74
C GLY A 325 -6.54 17.00 3.64
N SER A 326 -6.79 15.70 3.85
CA SER A 326 -7.91 15.14 4.60
C SER A 326 -9.29 15.48 4.04
N ASN A 327 -9.38 15.77 2.74
CA ASN A 327 -10.65 16.04 2.06
C ASN A 327 -11.13 14.76 1.35
N ASP A 328 -12.22 14.17 1.84
CA ASP A 328 -12.79 12.91 1.36
C ASP A 328 -13.34 13.03 -0.06
N GLU A 329 -14.04 14.12 -0.37
CA GLU A 329 -14.62 14.36 -1.69
C GLU A 329 -13.53 14.55 -2.74
N LEU A 330 -12.45 15.27 -2.38
CA LEU A 330 -11.30 15.42 -3.25
C LEU A 330 -10.58 14.09 -3.48
N ALA A 331 -10.44 13.27 -2.45
CA ALA A 331 -9.83 11.95 -2.56
C ALA A 331 -10.66 11.00 -3.46
N ALA A 332 -11.98 10.99 -3.29
CA ALA A 332 -12.89 10.20 -4.12
C ALA A 332 -12.88 10.68 -5.57
N SER A 333 -12.98 12.00 -5.79
CA SER A 333 -12.98 12.59 -7.13
C SER A 333 -11.66 12.35 -7.87
N ALA A 334 -10.52 12.50 -7.20
CA ALA A 334 -9.20 12.24 -7.78
C ALA A 334 -9.03 10.75 -8.14
N GLY A 335 -9.46 9.84 -7.27
CA GLY A 335 -9.45 8.40 -7.53
C GLY A 335 -10.34 8.02 -8.72
N HIS A 336 -11.55 8.58 -8.80
CA HIS A 336 -12.46 8.35 -9.92
C HIS A 336 -11.88 8.88 -11.24
N GLN A 337 -11.35 10.11 -11.26
CA GLN A 337 -10.73 10.66 -12.46
C GLN A 337 -9.56 9.79 -12.92
N ARG A 338 -8.75 9.27 -11.99
CA ARG A 338 -7.63 8.38 -12.33
C ARG A 338 -8.09 7.05 -12.95
N LEU A 339 -9.24 6.52 -12.52
CA LEU A 339 -9.87 5.35 -13.13
C LEU A 339 -10.33 5.65 -14.56
N LEU A 340 -10.95 6.81 -14.79
CA LEU A 340 -11.37 7.24 -16.14
C LEU A 340 -10.18 7.44 -17.08
N ASP A 341 -9.11 8.10 -16.62
CA ASP A 341 -7.87 8.29 -17.38
C ASP A 341 -7.27 6.93 -17.78
N PHE A 342 -7.31 5.95 -16.88
CA PHE A 342 -6.83 4.60 -17.17
C PHE A 342 -7.66 3.90 -18.22
N ARG A 343 -8.99 3.94 -18.14
CA ARG A 343 -9.89 3.36 -19.15
C ARG A 343 -9.66 3.99 -20.51
N GLU A 344 -9.63 5.32 -20.59
CA GLU A 344 -9.36 6.06 -21.82
C GLU A 344 -8.01 5.66 -22.44
N SER A 345 -6.96 5.53 -21.61
CA SER A 345 -5.64 5.11 -22.08
C SER A 345 -5.64 3.67 -22.61
N VAL A 346 -6.39 2.76 -22.00
CA VAL A 346 -6.53 1.38 -22.49
C VAL A 346 -7.30 1.35 -23.81
N GLU A 347 -8.43 2.04 -23.89
CA GLU A 347 -9.27 2.12 -25.09
C GLU A 347 -8.51 2.73 -26.26
N ASN A 348 -7.70 3.76 -26.02
CA ASN A 348 -6.84 4.37 -27.05
C ASN A 348 -5.64 3.50 -27.45
N SER A 349 -5.19 2.60 -26.59
CA SER A 349 -4.06 1.70 -26.88
C SER A 349 -4.47 0.42 -27.60
N PHE A 350 -5.72 0.00 -27.45
CA PHE A 350 -6.26 -1.26 -27.97
C PHE A 350 -7.62 -1.02 -28.63
N CYS A 351 -7.65 -0.96 -29.92
CA CYS A 351 -8.88 -0.74 -30.67
C CYS A 351 -9.88 -1.91 -30.65
N CYS A 352 -9.59 -3.04 -30.02
CA CYS A 352 -10.50 -4.19 -30.03
C CYS A 352 -10.28 -5.13 -28.84
N GLY A 353 -11.36 -5.47 -28.13
CA GLY A 353 -11.44 -6.64 -27.28
C GLY A 353 -10.88 -6.53 -25.86
N ALA A 354 -10.48 -5.33 -25.42
CA ALA A 354 -10.22 -5.11 -24.02
C ALA A 354 -11.45 -4.51 -23.33
N SER A 355 -11.91 -5.13 -22.26
CA SER A 355 -12.97 -4.60 -21.41
C SER A 355 -12.36 -4.24 -20.06
N VAL A 356 -12.45 -2.98 -19.68
CA VAL A 356 -12.01 -2.48 -18.38
C VAL A 356 -13.21 -2.03 -17.60
N ASP A 357 -13.51 -2.77 -16.53
CA ASP A 357 -14.47 -2.34 -15.53
C ASP A 357 -13.76 -1.52 -14.45
N LEU A 358 -14.43 -0.49 -13.96
CA LEU A 358 -13.92 0.42 -12.95
C LEU A 358 -14.69 0.27 -11.66
N LEU A 359 -13.99 0.38 -10.53
CA LEU A 359 -14.62 0.37 -9.21
C LEU A 359 -13.88 1.33 -8.27
N LEU A 360 -14.63 2.17 -7.56
CA LEU A 360 -14.14 3.06 -6.52
C LEU A 360 -14.65 2.61 -5.15
N ILE A 361 -13.74 2.49 -4.20
CA ILE A 361 -14.04 2.10 -2.83
C ILE A 361 -13.44 3.12 -1.86
N GLY A 362 -14.22 3.59 -0.88
CA GLY A 362 -13.71 4.32 0.27
C GLY A 362 -13.52 3.37 1.46
N LEU A 363 -12.42 3.47 2.18
CA LEU A 363 -12.16 2.73 3.43
C LEU A 363 -12.17 3.70 4.61
N ASP A 364 -13.02 3.45 5.59
CA ASP A 364 -13.01 4.15 6.87
C ASP A 364 -11.84 3.67 7.72
N THR A 365 -10.84 4.53 7.94
CA THR A 365 -9.66 4.15 8.71
C THR A 365 -9.92 3.91 10.20
N ASP A 366 -11.08 4.30 10.71
CA ASP A 366 -11.44 4.11 12.11
C ASP A 366 -12.09 2.75 12.38
N THR A 367 -12.82 2.20 11.39
CA THR A 367 -13.66 1.01 11.57
C THR A 367 -13.41 -0.09 10.55
N ASP A 368 -12.59 0.16 9.53
CA ASP A 368 -12.41 -0.66 8.33
C ASP A 368 -13.70 -0.89 7.51
N ALA A 369 -14.77 -0.19 7.81
CA ALA A 369 -15.98 -0.26 6.98
C ALA A 369 -15.74 0.36 5.60
N ILE A 370 -16.20 -0.30 4.55
CA ILE A 370 -16.08 0.24 3.19
C ILE A 370 -17.32 1.04 2.76
N ARG A 371 -17.06 2.04 1.91
CA ARG A 371 -18.04 2.68 1.04
C ARG A 371 -17.80 2.22 -0.39
N VAL A 372 -18.78 1.67 -1.03
CA VAL A 372 -18.68 1.22 -2.43
C VAL A 372 -19.48 2.15 -3.30
N HIS A 373 -18.85 2.73 -4.34
CA HIS A 373 -19.57 3.49 -5.37
C HIS A 373 -19.98 2.53 -6.48
N PRO A 374 -21.29 2.15 -6.57
CA PRO A 374 -21.73 1.13 -7.49
C PRO A 374 -21.58 1.59 -8.93
N PRO A 375 -20.86 0.85 -9.79
CA PRO A 375 -20.75 1.20 -11.20
C PRO A 375 -21.97 0.71 -11.98
N SER A 376 -22.37 1.43 -13.02
CA SER A 376 -23.27 0.91 -14.05
C SER A 376 -22.52 -0.12 -14.93
N ARG A 377 -23.24 -0.75 -15.88
CA ARG A 377 -22.64 -1.65 -16.87
C ARG A 377 -21.52 -0.97 -17.67
N ASP A 378 -21.61 0.34 -17.90
CA ASP A 378 -20.62 1.14 -18.60
C ASP A 378 -19.57 1.75 -17.66
N SER A 379 -19.50 1.25 -16.41
CA SER A 379 -18.61 1.73 -15.34
C SER A 379 -18.80 3.21 -14.98
N GLU A 380 -19.98 3.77 -15.21
CA GLU A 380 -20.33 5.10 -14.72
C GLU A 380 -20.64 5.02 -13.22
N MET A 381 -20.10 5.92 -12.44
CA MET A 381 -20.28 6.02 -11.00
C MET A 381 -20.73 7.41 -10.60
N VAL A 382 -21.60 7.49 -9.59
CA VAL A 382 -22.06 8.74 -8.97
C VAL A 382 -21.34 8.88 -7.64
N LEU A 383 -20.53 9.93 -7.46
CA LEU A 383 -19.62 10.04 -6.32
C LEU A 383 -20.31 10.40 -5.01
N ASP A 384 -21.41 11.09 -5.05
CA ASP A 384 -22.25 11.43 -3.89
C ASP A 384 -23.23 10.30 -3.51
N HIS A 385 -23.14 9.17 -4.21
CA HIS A 385 -23.92 7.98 -3.93
C HIS A 385 -23.03 6.76 -3.70
N TRP A 386 -23.22 6.09 -2.56
CA TRP A 386 -22.45 4.90 -2.18
C TRP A 386 -23.24 3.96 -1.29
N LEU A 387 -22.86 2.68 -1.30
CA LEU A 387 -23.27 1.70 -0.30
C LEU A 387 -22.31 1.71 0.87
N CYS A 388 -22.82 1.81 2.09
CA CYS A 388 -22.04 1.77 3.31
C CYS A 388 -22.12 0.37 3.96
N ALA A 389 -20.99 -0.36 4.03
CA ALA A 389 -20.99 -1.69 4.63
C ALA A 389 -21.38 -1.67 6.12
N ARG A 390 -21.08 -0.59 6.86
CA ARG A 390 -21.50 -0.43 8.26
C ARG A 390 -23.02 -0.31 8.42
N GLU A 391 -23.68 0.38 7.50
CA GLU A 391 -25.15 0.48 7.51
C GLU A 391 -25.78 -0.87 7.18
N LEU A 392 -25.23 -1.58 6.19
CA LEU A 392 -25.69 -2.93 5.84
C LEU A 392 -25.42 -3.94 6.96
N HIS A 393 -24.28 -3.86 7.63
CA HIS A 393 -23.99 -4.64 8.84
C HIS A 393 -25.09 -4.43 9.89
N ALA A 394 -25.43 -3.19 10.21
CA ALA A 394 -26.47 -2.89 11.20
C ALA A 394 -27.86 -3.36 10.76
N ALA A 395 -28.21 -3.17 9.49
CA ALA A 395 -29.52 -3.55 8.93
C ALA A 395 -29.74 -5.07 8.88
N THR A 396 -28.66 -5.86 8.73
CA THR A 396 -28.74 -7.32 8.53
C THR A 396 -28.34 -8.14 9.77
N ALA A 397 -27.91 -7.50 10.87
CA ALA A 397 -27.39 -8.15 12.07
C ALA A 397 -28.37 -9.12 12.77
N SER A 398 -29.68 -8.92 12.61
CA SER A 398 -30.71 -9.78 13.21
C SER A 398 -31.23 -10.89 12.28
N MET A 399 -30.77 -10.93 11.03
CA MET A 399 -31.17 -11.87 9.98
C MET A 399 -30.45 -13.22 10.11
N THR A 400 -30.91 -14.22 9.34
CA THR A 400 -30.06 -15.40 9.05
C THR A 400 -28.99 -15.05 8.01
N ALA A 401 -27.97 -15.89 7.86
CA ALA A 401 -26.90 -15.65 6.87
C ALA A 401 -27.47 -15.53 5.45
N ASP A 402 -28.41 -16.41 5.06
CA ASP A 402 -29.02 -16.38 3.73
C ASP A 402 -29.85 -15.11 3.51
N GLN A 403 -30.63 -14.69 4.53
CA GLN A 403 -31.39 -13.45 4.47
C GLN A 403 -30.49 -12.22 4.37
N ALA A 404 -29.40 -12.20 5.13
CA ALA A 404 -28.42 -11.13 5.08
C ALA A 404 -27.75 -11.02 3.71
N MET A 405 -27.33 -12.15 3.14
CA MET A 405 -26.77 -12.19 1.78
C MET A 405 -27.76 -11.70 0.73
N ALA A 406 -29.03 -12.15 0.80
CA ALA A 406 -30.07 -11.71 -0.14
C ALA A 406 -30.32 -10.20 -0.02
N GLN A 407 -30.41 -9.67 1.21
CA GLN A 407 -30.61 -8.24 1.44
C GLN A 407 -29.42 -7.38 0.94
N ILE A 408 -28.19 -7.87 1.11
CA ILE A 408 -27.00 -7.19 0.56
C ILE A 408 -27.03 -7.19 -0.96
N ALA A 409 -27.37 -8.33 -1.59
CA ALA A 409 -27.48 -8.44 -3.04
C ALA A 409 -28.55 -7.48 -3.60
N GLU A 410 -29.72 -7.41 -2.97
CA GLU A 410 -30.81 -6.47 -3.34
C GLU A 410 -30.33 -5.01 -3.19
N ALA A 411 -29.64 -4.69 -2.10
CA ALA A 411 -29.10 -3.35 -1.88
C ALA A 411 -28.06 -2.99 -2.95
N VAL A 412 -27.17 -3.91 -3.32
CA VAL A 412 -26.18 -3.72 -4.39
C VAL A 412 -26.88 -3.49 -5.73
N GLU A 413 -27.82 -4.33 -6.10
CA GLU A 413 -28.50 -4.25 -7.40
C GLU A 413 -29.30 -2.95 -7.53
N SER A 414 -29.99 -2.54 -6.45
CA SER A 414 -30.84 -1.34 -6.45
C SER A 414 -30.05 -0.02 -6.34
N SER A 415 -28.79 -0.07 -5.95
CA SER A 415 -27.97 1.13 -5.70
C SER A 415 -27.27 1.70 -6.92
N ALA A 416 -27.15 0.96 -8.01
CA ALA A 416 -26.47 1.44 -9.19
C ALA A 416 -27.30 2.51 -9.93
N PRO A 417 -26.65 3.55 -10.50
CA PRO A 417 -27.35 4.60 -11.25
C PRO A 417 -28.04 4.07 -12.52
N ALA A 418 -27.60 2.94 -13.04
CA ALA A 418 -28.14 2.20 -14.18
C ALA A 418 -27.90 0.70 -13.98
N PRO A 419 -28.51 -0.19 -14.77
CA PRO A 419 -28.33 -1.64 -14.62
C PRO A 419 -26.87 -2.06 -14.59
N MET A 420 -26.52 -2.88 -13.60
CA MET A 420 -25.18 -3.46 -13.38
C MET A 420 -25.11 -4.86 -13.99
N ASP A 421 -23.92 -5.31 -14.38
CA ASP A 421 -23.72 -6.70 -14.77
C ASP A 421 -23.92 -7.64 -13.58
N ALA A 422 -24.58 -8.79 -13.79
CA ALA A 422 -24.83 -9.77 -12.75
C ALA A 422 -23.55 -10.25 -12.05
N GLY A 423 -22.44 -10.39 -12.79
CA GLY A 423 -21.13 -10.71 -12.21
C GLY A 423 -20.60 -9.61 -11.29
N MET A 424 -20.81 -8.34 -11.63
CA MET A 424 -20.45 -7.23 -10.75
C MET A 424 -21.32 -7.18 -9.50
N VAL A 425 -22.61 -7.44 -9.62
CA VAL A 425 -23.52 -7.58 -8.47
C VAL A 425 -23.02 -8.67 -7.53
N ALA A 426 -22.71 -9.86 -8.05
CA ALA A 426 -22.18 -10.97 -7.25
C ALA A 426 -20.84 -10.61 -6.59
N PHE A 427 -19.92 -9.97 -7.32
CA PHE A 427 -18.63 -9.52 -6.79
C PHE A 427 -18.80 -8.52 -5.64
N LEU A 428 -19.61 -7.47 -5.82
CA LEU A 428 -19.83 -6.45 -4.79
C LEU A 428 -20.57 -7.02 -3.57
N THR A 429 -21.54 -7.92 -3.79
CA THR A 429 -22.24 -8.61 -2.69
C THR A 429 -21.26 -9.38 -1.82
N ARG A 430 -20.36 -10.18 -2.43
CA ARG A 430 -19.32 -10.90 -1.71
C ARG A 430 -18.36 -9.97 -1.00
N LEU A 431 -17.95 -8.88 -1.65
CA LEU A 431 -17.02 -7.92 -1.10
C LEU A 431 -17.55 -7.23 0.16
N ILE A 432 -18.83 -6.83 0.14
CA ILE A 432 -19.51 -6.22 1.29
C ILE A 432 -19.69 -7.27 2.40
N ALA A 433 -20.13 -8.49 2.08
CA ALA A 433 -20.27 -9.57 3.05
C ALA A 433 -18.93 -9.90 3.74
N ASN A 434 -17.84 -9.93 2.99
CA ASN A 434 -16.50 -10.10 3.53
C ASN A 434 -16.11 -8.94 4.48
N ASN A 435 -16.45 -7.71 4.11
CA ASN A 435 -16.15 -6.54 4.94
C ASN A 435 -16.96 -6.52 6.25
N ILE A 436 -18.13 -7.11 6.28
CA ILE A 436 -18.90 -7.30 7.52
C ILE A 436 -18.11 -8.09 8.56
N SER A 437 -17.40 -9.15 8.14
CA SER A 437 -16.48 -9.88 9.01
C SER A 437 -15.35 -9.00 9.57
N GLN A 438 -14.88 -8.03 8.79
CA GLN A 438 -13.83 -7.10 9.25
C GLN A 438 -14.38 -6.06 10.22
N ILE A 439 -15.61 -5.59 10.02
CA ILE A 439 -16.28 -4.69 10.97
C ILE A 439 -16.40 -5.38 12.34
N ASP A 440 -16.85 -6.64 12.38
CA ASP A 440 -16.91 -7.42 13.61
C ASP A 440 -15.51 -7.68 14.21
N TYR A 441 -14.49 -7.93 13.37
CA TYR A 441 -13.11 -8.05 13.84
C TYR A 441 -12.66 -6.82 14.63
N VAL A 442 -12.89 -5.63 14.08
CA VAL A 442 -12.52 -4.37 14.73
C VAL A 442 -13.33 -4.15 16.01
N GLN A 443 -14.63 -4.47 16.00
CA GLN A 443 -15.50 -4.36 17.17
C GLN A 443 -15.10 -5.33 18.28
N ASP A 444 -14.84 -6.60 17.96
CA ASP A 444 -14.45 -7.63 18.92
C ASP A 444 -13.08 -7.34 19.54
N LEU A 445 -12.13 -6.84 18.74
CA LEU A 445 -10.75 -6.62 19.18
C LEU A 445 -10.58 -5.30 19.93
N HIS A 446 -11.29 -4.25 19.52
CA HIS A 446 -11.09 -2.89 20.02
C HIS A 446 -12.31 -2.32 20.77
N GLY A 447 -13.44 -3.04 20.76
CA GLY A 447 -14.68 -2.59 21.41
C GLY A 447 -15.38 -1.45 20.66
N GLY A 448 -15.05 -1.23 19.40
CA GLY A 448 -15.54 -0.17 18.53
C GLY A 448 -14.50 0.23 17.50
N PRO A 449 -14.30 1.52 17.23
CA PRO A 449 -13.27 1.97 16.30
C PRO A 449 -11.85 1.72 16.83
N TYR A 450 -10.87 1.75 15.94
CA TYR A 450 -9.46 1.63 16.31
C TYR A 450 -9.05 2.72 17.32
N PRO A 451 -8.35 2.37 18.40
CA PRO A 451 -7.89 3.37 19.39
C PRO A 451 -6.77 4.26 18.85
N ASP A 452 -6.02 3.78 17.83
CA ASP A 452 -4.98 4.50 17.12
C ASP A 452 -5.47 4.90 15.71
N ALA A 453 -6.35 5.90 15.63
CA ALA A 453 -6.87 6.39 14.35
C ALA A 453 -5.77 6.98 13.45
N GLY A 454 -4.62 7.39 14.03
CA GLY A 454 -3.50 8.02 13.35
C GLY A 454 -2.53 7.05 12.69
N HIS A 455 -1.51 7.64 12.09
CA HIS A 455 -0.35 6.92 11.56
C HIS A 455 0.47 6.27 12.67
N ALA A 456 0.87 5.04 12.47
CA ALA A 456 1.72 4.28 13.40
C ALA A 456 2.60 3.26 12.66
N GLU A 457 3.00 3.57 11.45
CA GLU A 457 3.87 2.74 10.61
C GLU A 457 5.24 2.53 11.27
N ARG A 458 5.85 1.36 11.06
CA ARG A 458 7.14 0.98 11.64
C ARG A 458 8.30 1.26 10.70
N PHE A 459 8.07 1.21 9.38
CA PHE A 459 9.08 1.50 8.37
C PHE A 459 8.43 1.90 7.04
N ILE A 460 9.23 2.47 6.14
CA ILE A 460 8.85 2.72 4.75
C ILE A 460 9.39 1.57 3.89
N GLY A 461 8.52 0.91 3.13
CA GLY A 461 8.89 -0.06 2.11
C GLY A 461 8.97 0.62 0.74
N VAL A 462 10.11 0.48 0.07
CA VAL A 462 10.39 1.10 -1.24
C VAL A 462 10.73 0.04 -2.27
N GLY A 463 10.17 0.13 -3.45
CA GLY A 463 10.45 -0.76 -4.57
C GLY A 463 9.27 -1.60 -5.02
N ILE A 464 9.53 -2.50 -5.98
CA ILE A 464 8.54 -3.42 -6.51
C ILE A 464 8.76 -4.81 -5.95
N GLY A 465 7.70 -5.52 -5.62
CA GLY A 465 7.77 -6.93 -5.26
C GLY A 465 7.40 -7.27 -3.83
N PHE A 466 7.00 -6.30 -3.01
CA PHE A 466 6.37 -6.60 -1.73
C PHE A 466 5.05 -7.36 -1.96
N LYS A 467 5.09 -8.68 -1.84
CA LYS A 467 3.95 -9.59 -2.05
C LYS A 467 3.46 -10.22 -0.75
N GLU A 468 3.80 -9.63 0.35
CA GLU A 468 3.40 -10.06 1.67
C GLU A 468 1.95 -9.67 1.98
N VAL A 469 1.33 -10.40 2.89
CA VAL A 469 0.12 -9.95 3.55
C VAL A 469 0.49 -8.75 4.43
N HIS A 470 0.03 -7.59 4.05
CA HIS A 470 0.36 -6.35 4.76
C HIS A 470 -0.60 -6.13 5.92
N LEU A 471 -0.05 -5.64 7.02
CA LEU A 471 -0.81 -5.32 8.23
C LEU A 471 -1.06 -3.82 8.33
N ARG A 472 -2.21 -3.46 8.91
CA ARG A 472 -2.53 -2.06 9.22
C ARG A 472 -1.43 -1.43 10.06
N ASN A 473 -0.98 -0.23 9.68
CA ASN A 473 0.06 0.52 10.40
C ASN A 473 1.39 -0.25 10.60
N LEU A 474 1.74 -1.19 9.73
CA LEU A 474 3.08 -1.80 9.72
C LEU A 474 4.02 -1.04 8.78
N THR A 475 3.61 -0.85 7.54
CA THR A 475 4.47 -0.34 6.48
C THR A 475 3.75 0.72 5.67
N TYR A 476 4.43 1.83 5.41
CA TYR A 476 4.08 2.76 4.33
C TYR A 476 4.77 2.28 3.05
N PHE A 477 4.05 2.17 1.93
CA PHE A 477 4.62 1.67 0.67
C PHE A 477 4.80 2.75 -0.38
N ALA A 478 6.05 2.90 -0.87
CA ALA A 478 6.37 3.63 -2.08
C ALA A 478 6.81 2.64 -3.17
N HIS A 479 5.87 2.24 -4.03
CA HIS A 479 6.15 1.30 -5.12
C HIS A 479 6.84 2.03 -6.27
N LEU A 480 8.18 2.04 -6.28
CA LEU A 480 8.98 2.70 -7.28
C LEU A 480 9.55 1.71 -8.28
N ASP A 481 9.39 1.99 -9.57
CA ASP A 481 10.26 1.44 -10.61
C ASP A 481 11.52 2.34 -10.73
N THR A 482 11.33 3.67 -10.64
CA THR A 482 12.40 4.66 -10.52
C THR A 482 12.08 5.66 -9.41
N VAL A 483 13.11 6.30 -8.82
CA VAL A 483 12.90 7.30 -7.74
C VAL A 483 12.18 8.53 -8.27
N GLU A 484 12.46 8.92 -9.50
CA GLU A 484 11.84 10.08 -10.14
C GLU A 484 10.32 9.92 -10.28
N GLU A 485 9.85 8.72 -10.57
CA GLU A 485 8.42 8.41 -10.69
C GLU A 485 7.74 8.31 -9.33
N GLY A 486 8.43 7.73 -8.35
CA GLY A 486 7.88 7.49 -7.02
C GLY A 486 8.25 8.53 -5.96
N ALA A 487 9.03 9.57 -6.31
CA ALA A 487 9.41 10.61 -5.37
C ALA A 487 8.21 11.28 -4.65
N PRO A 488 7.08 11.58 -5.30
CA PRO A 488 5.92 12.12 -4.61
C PRO A 488 5.36 11.18 -3.54
N ASP A 489 5.33 9.87 -3.81
CA ASP A 489 4.88 8.86 -2.84
C ASP A 489 5.83 8.80 -1.64
N LEU A 490 7.14 8.80 -1.90
CA LEU A 490 8.15 8.74 -0.86
C LEU A 490 8.18 10.01 0.00
N ASP A 491 7.98 11.20 -0.58
CA ASP A 491 7.88 12.47 0.16
C ASP A 491 6.74 12.45 1.19
N VAL A 492 5.59 11.87 0.84
CA VAL A 492 4.47 11.71 1.78
C VAL A 492 4.87 10.78 2.92
N GLY A 493 5.50 9.63 2.62
CA GLY A 493 6.00 8.70 3.64
C GLY A 493 7.00 9.35 4.59
N VAL A 494 8.01 10.03 4.06
CA VAL A 494 9.02 10.73 4.88
C VAL A 494 8.38 11.83 5.72
N LYS A 495 7.38 12.57 5.18
CA LYS A 495 6.62 13.56 5.96
C LYS A 495 5.89 12.93 7.15
N ILE A 496 5.24 11.79 6.95
CA ILE A 496 4.57 11.03 8.02
C ILE A 496 5.59 10.63 9.09
N PHE A 497 6.71 10.05 8.70
CA PHE A 497 7.76 9.59 9.63
C PHE A 497 8.49 10.72 10.35
N LYS A 498 8.55 11.93 9.80
CA LYS A 498 9.01 13.09 10.57
C LYS A 498 8.15 13.33 11.81
N GLY A 499 6.85 13.17 11.71
CA GLY A 499 5.93 13.25 12.85
C GLY A 499 6.01 12.03 13.78
N LEU A 500 6.12 10.83 13.23
CA LEU A 500 6.13 9.59 14.01
C LEU A 500 7.44 9.33 14.74
N ASN A 501 8.57 9.47 14.03
CA ASN A 501 9.88 9.07 14.51
C ASN A 501 10.76 10.26 14.86
N VAL A 502 11.02 11.16 13.91
CA VAL A 502 11.99 12.25 14.10
C VAL A 502 11.59 13.18 15.25
N ALA A 503 10.31 13.45 15.41
CA ALA A 503 9.79 14.22 16.57
C ALA A 503 10.06 13.55 17.93
N ARG A 504 10.43 12.26 17.94
CA ARG A 504 10.77 11.46 19.13
C ARG A 504 12.24 11.07 19.16
N ASP A 505 13.07 11.71 18.35
CA ASP A 505 14.51 11.43 18.21
C ASP A 505 14.82 10.01 17.67
N LEU A 506 13.91 9.40 16.94
CA LEU A 506 14.08 8.12 16.26
C LEU A 506 14.29 8.35 14.75
N PRO A 507 15.07 7.49 14.08
CA PRO A 507 15.30 7.60 12.65
C PRO A 507 14.12 7.09 11.84
N ILE A 508 14.12 7.41 10.56
CA ILE A 508 13.22 6.88 9.53
C ILE A 508 13.86 5.63 8.94
N PRO A 509 13.37 4.41 9.22
CA PRO A 509 13.87 3.20 8.60
C PRO A 509 13.19 3.00 7.23
N ILE A 510 13.99 2.81 6.20
CA ILE A 510 13.55 2.52 4.83
C ILE A 510 14.10 1.16 4.39
N VAL A 511 13.22 0.25 4.00
CA VAL A 511 13.60 -1.01 3.37
C VAL A 511 13.41 -0.88 1.86
N VAL A 512 14.51 -0.93 1.11
CA VAL A 512 14.50 -0.97 -0.36
C VAL A 512 14.51 -2.43 -0.80
N ARG A 513 13.55 -2.82 -1.65
CA ARG A 513 13.41 -4.22 -2.06
C ARG A 513 13.05 -4.38 -3.53
N PHE A 514 13.87 -5.19 -4.22
CA PHE A 514 13.61 -5.62 -5.59
C PHE A 514 13.61 -7.14 -5.68
N ASP A 515 12.46 -7.71 -6.06
CA ASP A 515 12.32 -9.14 -6.28
C ASP A 515 12.68 -9.48 -7.73
N TYR A 516 13.44 -10.55 -7.92
CA TYR A 516 13.86 -11.03 -9.23
C TYR A 516 13.43 -12.47 -9.50
N SER A 517 13.61 -12.96 -10.71
CA SER A 517 13.46 -14.39 -11.05
C SER A 517 14.82 -14.97 -11.31
N GLY A 518 15.27 -15.90 -10.47
CA GLY A 518 16.55 -16.61 -10.66
C GLY A 518 16.62 -17.46 -11.93
N ARG A 519 15.48 -17.64 -12.63
CA ARG A 519 15.44 -18.30 -13.95
C ARG A 519 15.92 -17.38 -15.09
N VAL A 520 16.03 -16.09 -14.84
CA VAL A 520 16.45 -15.09 -15.85
C VAL A 520 17.91 -14.74 -15.61
N PRO A 521 18.82 -15.00 -16.55
CA PRO A 521 20.24 -14.66 -16.40
C PRO A 521 20.46 -13.18 -16.10
N GLY A 522 21.33 -12.84 -15.16
CA GLY A 522 21.66 -11.48 -14.76
C GLY A 522 20.54 -10.74 -14.00
N ALA A 523 19.43 -11.39 -13.66
CA ALA A 523 18.32 -10.74 -12.95
C ALA A 523 18.67 -10.38 -11.50
N ARG A 524 19.52 -11.17 -10.84
CA ARG A 524 20.00 -10.87 -9.48
C ARG A 524 20.87 -9.62 -9.47
N GLU A 525 21.81 -9.53 -10.38
CA GLU A 525 22.73 -8.39 -10.52
C GLU A 525 21.95 -7.10 -10.84
N ARG A 526 20.94 -7.18 -11.71
CA ARG A 526 20.03 -6.05 -11.98
C ARG A 526 19.27 -5.63 -10.74
N ALA A 527 18.72 -6.56 -9.98
CA ALA A 527 18.00 -6.24 -8.74
C ALA A 527 18.92 -5.55 -7.70
N ILE A 528 20.19 -5.96 -7.60
CA ILE A 528 21.18 -5.28 -6.75
C ILE A 528 21.45 -3.87 -7.27
N ALA A 529 21.67 -3.70 -8.57
CA ALA A 529 21.92 -2.40 -9.17
C ALA A 529 20.71 -1.46 -9.00
N ASP A 530 19.46 -1.98 -9.13
CA ASP A 530 18.24 -1.21 -8.87
C ASP A 530 18.15 -0.77 -7.39
N CYS A 531 18.47 -1.67 -6.44
CA CYS A 531 18.55 -1.31 -5.02
C CYS A 531 19.55 -0.17 -4.77
N GLN A 532 20.76 -0.28 -5.34
CA GLN A 532 21.83 0.72 -5.17
C GLN A 532 21.41 2.06 -5.76
N ARG A 533 20.90 2.09 -6.99
CA ARG A 533 20.43 3.29 -7.67
C ARG A 533 19.32 4.00 -6.87
N VAL A 534 18.36 3.24 -6.34
CA VAL A 534 17.29 3.80 -5.51
C VAL A 534 17.84 4.34 -4.20
N ASN A 535 18.79 3.64 -3.57
CA ASN A 535 19.44 4.09 -2.33
C ASN A 535 20.21 5.39 -2.52
N GLU A 536 20.99 5.52 -3.58
CA GLU A 536 21.71 6.75 -3.93
C GLU A 536 20.75 7.93 -4.10
N ALA A 537 19.69 7.73 -4.85
CA ALA A 537 18.68 8.77 -5.07
C ALA A 537 17.90 9.15 -3.78
N ILE A 538 17.68 8.20 -2.85
CA ILE A 538 17.14 8.48 -1.52
C ILE A 538 18.13 9.31 -0.70
N ALA A 539 19.40 8.92 -0.71
CA ALA A 539 20.45 9.62 0.02
C ALA A 539 20.61 11.07 -0.46
N ASP A 540 20.62 11.29 -1.76
CA ASP A 540 20.71 12.64 -2.35
C ASP A 540 19.47 13.49 -2.01
N ARG A 541 18.26 12.91 -2.15
CA ARG A 541 17.01 13.63 -1.91
C ARG A 541 16.82 14.04 -0.46
N TYR A 542 17.28 13.21 0.48
CA TYR A 542 17.11 13.41 1.92
C TYR A 542 18.46 13.58 2.64
N ALA A 543 19.46 14.15 1.96
CA ALA A 543 20.83 14.27 2.46
C ALA A 543 20.92 14.86 3.88
N ALA A 544 20.08 15.84 4.22
CA ALA A 544 20.04 16.40 5.58
C ALA A 544 19.69 15.36 6.64
N LEU A 545 18.67 14.52 6.39
CA LEU A 545 18.26 13.47 7.32
C LEU A 545 19.29 12.35 7.43
N VAL A 546 19.93 12.00 6.31
CA VAL A 546 21.01 11.00 6.29
C VAL A 546 22.21 11.49 7.08
N ASN A 547 22.67 12.72 6.85
CA ASN A 547 23.82 13.30 7.53
C ASN A 547 23.60 13.49 9.05
N GLU A 548 22.36 13.69 9.46
CA GLU A 548 21.96 13.78 10.87
C GLU A 548 21.74 12.40 11.52
N GLY A 549 21.87 11.29 10.80
CA GLY A 549 21.56 9.93 11.27
C GLY A 549 20.08 9.73 11.58
N LEU A 550 19.21 10.48 10.91
CA LEU A 550 17.75 10.43 11.05
C LEU A 550 17.06 9.65 9.92
N LEU A 551 17.81 9.13 8.97
CA LEU A 551 17.31 8.25 7.92
C LEU A 551 18.31 7.15 7.66
N HIS A 552 17.85 5.91 7.74
CA HIS A 552 18.63 4.70 7.44
C HIS A 552 17.93 3.84 6.40
N THR A 553 18.73 3.19 5.55
CA THR A 553 18.24 2.28 4.51
C THR A 553 18.81 0.88 4.68
N CYS A 554 18.01 -0.13 4.33
CA CYS A 554 18.42 -1.52 4.17
C CYS A 554 18.01 -2.00 2.78
N LEU A 555 18.98 -2.51 2.01
CA LEU A 555 18.79 -2.96 0.64
C LEU A 555 18.59 -4.47 0.63
N THR A 556 17.48 -4.93 0.08
CA THR A 556 17.13 -6.34 0.06
C THR A 556 16.70 -6.79 -1.33
N ILE A 557 17.04 -8.03 -1.69
CA ILE A 557 16.59 -8.68 -2.91
C ILE A 557 15.99 -10.06 -2.58
N ARG A 558 15.12 -10.58 -3.45
CA ARG A 558 14.54 -11.91 -3.27
C ARG A 558 14.32 -12.62 -4.60
N ASP A 559 14.69 -13.90 -4.67
CA ASP A 559 14.29 -14.75 -5.78
C ASP A 559 12.83 -15.21 -5.61
N ARG A 560 11.97 -14.82 -6.56
CA ARG A 560 10.54 -15.22 -6.57
C ARG A 560 10.31 -16.70 -6.79
N ASN A 561 11.31 -17.44 -7.27
CA ASN A 561 11.21 -18.86 -7.55
C ASN A 561 11.66 -19.73 -6.38
N GLN A 562 12.10 -19.13 -5.28
CA GLN A 562 12.57 -19.79 -4.09
C GLN A 562 11.75 -19.36 -2.87
N THR A 563 11.66 -20.22 -1.89
CA THR A 563 11.07 -19.94 -0.57
C THR A 563 12.09 -19.37 0.41
N ALA A 564 13.25 -18.92 -0.09
CA ALA A 564 14.31 -18.37 0.74
C ALA A 564 13.99 -16.96 1.26
N PRO A 565 14.57 -16.58 2.42
CA PRO A 565 14.49 -15.21 2.96
C PRO A 565 14.96 -14.15 1.97
N ALA A 566 14.54 -12.91 2.22
CA ALA A 566 15.12 -11.77 1.53
C ALA A 566 16.61 -11.65 1.89
N GLU A 567 17.46 -11.55 0.87
CA GLU A 567 18.90 -11.35 1.01
C GLU A 567 19.19 -9.86 1.24
N VAL A 568 19.95 -9.52 2.28
CA VAL A 568 20.46 -8.16 2.50
C VAL A 568 21.70 -7.97 1.63
N VAL A 569 21.69 -6.97 0.75
CA VAL A 569 22.77 -6.65 -0.18
C VAL A 569 23.48 -5.32 0.12
N GLY A 570 23.05 -4.61 1.16
CA GLY A 570 23.67 -3.39 1.68
C GLY A 570 22.80 -2.72 2.74
N SER A 571 23.45 -1.89 3.56
CA SER A 571 22.77 -1.08 4.57
C SER A 571 23.60 0.16 4.89
N THR A 572 22.94 1.27 5.22
CA THR A 572 23.62 2.46 5.77
C THR A 572 24.20 2.22 7.16
N LEU A 573 23.90 1.07 7.78
CA LEU A 573 24.44 0.65 9.08
C LEU A 573 25.65 -0.27 8.95
N ASP A 574 26.01 -0.68 7.73
CA ASP A 574 27.19 -1.50 7.51
C ASP A 574 28.44 -0.71 7.91
N PRO A 575 29.41 -1.35 8.58
CA PRO A 575 30.65 -0.67 8.91
C PRO A 575 31.32 -0.22 7.61
N GLN A 576 31.51 1.08 7.45
CA GLN A 576 32.32 1.60 6.35
C GLN A 576 33.71 0.97 6.50
N LEU A 577 34.14 0.24 5.49
CA LEU A 577 35.55 -0.16 5.37
C LEU A 577 36.35 1.13 5.45
N PRO A 578 37.42 1.20 6.31
CA PRO A 578 38.24 2.38 6.35
C PRO A 578 38.77 2.61 4.93
N GLU A 579 38.53 3.82 4.41
CA GLU A 579 39.13 4.23 3.14
C GLU A 579 40.62 3.93 3.22
N ALA A 580 41.11 3.12 2.27
CA ALA A 580 42.52 2.85 2.15
C ALA A 580 43.20 4.18 1.79
N HIS A 581 43.88 4.78 2.78
CA HIS A 581 44.75 5.96 2.62
C HIS A 581 46.01 5.63 1.82
#